data_235fe0cbe96f2d1c17d3b1b2b94ccb37
#
_entry.id   235fe0cbe96f2d1c17d3b1b2b94ccb37
#
_cell.length_a   1.000
_cell.length_b   1.000
_cell.length_c   1.000
_cell.angle_alpha   90.00
_cell.angle_beta   90.00
_cell.angle_gamma   90.00
#
_symmetry.space_group_name_H-M   'P 1'
#
loop_
_entity.id
_entity.type
_entity.pdbx_description
1 polymer ?
#
loop_
_entity_poly.entity_id
_entity_poly.type
_entity_poly.pdbx_seq_one_letter_code
_entity_poly.pdbx_strand_id
1 'polypeptide(L)'
;AEYLLRQVAPLTQGTSWIFAGKNPPETLVRLVERTPGAQLIANPSEEQMNQLIEKAAANLLVTFQPTGLKLKLLNALFHGGHCIVNSKMLFGTGLDKACLIADTPQAMARAVETALNEPFDQAKRTERIQLLKAYDNEKNIHILSDLLEEKLR
;
A
#
# COMPACT_ATOMS: atom_id res chain seq x y z
N ALA A 1 9.75 1.68 6.64
CA ALA A 1 10.77 0.90 5.93
C ALA A 1 11.64 0.09 6.90
N GLU A 2 12.34 0.70 7.89
CA GLU A 2 13.24 -0.01 8.81
C GLU A 2 12.59 -1.19 9.54
N TYR A 3 11.35 -1.03 10.01
CA TYR A 3 10.59 -2.13 10.63
C TYR A 3 10.46 -3.34 9.69
N LEU A 4 10.10 -3.12 8.43
CA LEU A 4 9.97 -4.19 7.44
C LEU A 4 11.32 -4.86 7.17
N LEU A 5 12.38 -4.07 6.99
CA LEU A 5 13.73 -4.59 6.75
C LEU A 5 14.27 -5.42 7.93
N ARG A 6 14.03 -4.97 9.16
CA ARG A 6 14.60 -5.62 10.35
C ARG A 6 13.77 -6.79 10.86
N GLN A 7 12.45 -6.73 10.71
CA GLN A 7 11.54 -7.67 11.38
C GLN A 7 10.81 -8.60 10.41
N VAL A 8 10.58 -8.19 9.15
CA VAL A 8 9.77 -8.97 8.20
C VAL A 8 10.64 -9.61 7.11
N ALA A 9 11.55 -8.86 6.50
CA ALA A 9 12.40 -9.36 5.43
C ALA A 9 13.21 -10.62 5.82
N PRO A 10 13.75 -10.75 7.03
CA PRO A 10 14.45 -11.97 7.45
C PRO A 10 13.55 -13.21 7.50
N LEU A 11 12.23 -13.03 7.62
CA LEU A 11 11.24 -14.12 7.68
C LEU A 11 10.72 -14.51 6.29
N THR A 12 11.11 -13.81 5.23
CA THR A 12 10.65 -14.01 3.85
C THR A 12 11.84 -14.26 2.91
N GLN A 13 12.61 -15.28 3.22
CA GLN A 13 13.81 -15.64 2.44
C GLN A 13 13.48 -15.89 0.97
N GLY A 14 14.36 -15.41 0.09
CA GLY A 14 14.17 -15.52 -1.37
C GLY A 14 13.21 -14.49 -1.97
N THR A 15 12.57 -13.63 -1.15
CA THR A 15 11.71 -12.55 -1.65
C THR A 15 12.54 -11.33 -2.04
N SER A 16 12.22 -10.74 -3.19
CA SER A 16 12.77 -9.45 -3.60
C SER A 16 11.96 -8.31 -2.98
N TRP A 17 12.65 -7.37 -2.32
CA TRP A 17 12.07 -6.23 -1.65
C TRP A 17 12.46 -4.92 -2.35
N ILE A 18 11.49 -4.10 -2.71
CA ILE A 18 11.72 -2.77 -3.27
C ILE A 18 11.19 -1.73 -2.28
N PHE A 19 12.07 -0.86 -1.83
CA PHE A 19 11.74 0.31 -1.03
C PHE A 19 11.83 1.56 -1.91
N ALA A 20 10.73 2.27 -2.07
CA ALA A 20 10.67 3.47 -2.90
C ALA A 20 10.17 4.67 -2.08
N GLY A 21 10.80 5.83 -2.25
CA GLY A 21 10.37 7.02 -1.52
C GLY A 21 11.27 8.23 -1.76
N LYS A 22 10.80 9.39 -1.29
CA LYS A 22 11.52 10.66 -1.40
C LYS A 22 12.49 10.83 -0.23
N ASN A 23 13.69 11.36 -0.54
CA ASN A 23 14.70 11.74 0.43
C ASN A 23 14.97 10.66 1.51
N PRO A 24 15.33 9.43 1.13
CA PRO A 24 15.59 8.38 2.10
C PRO A 24 16.77 8.79 2.99
N PRO A 25 16.66 8.63 4.33
CA PRO A 25 17.77 8.92 5.22
C PRO A 25 18.92 7.94 4.99
N GLU A 26 20.15 8.37 5.23
CA GLU A 26 21.36 7.56 5.00
C GLU A 26 21.34 6.23 5.80
N THR A 27 20.73 6.24 6.99
CA THR A 27 20.54 5.05 7.81
C THR A 27 19.70 3.98 7.10
N LEU A 28 18.68 4.40 6.36
CA LEU A 28 17.85 3.49 5.55
C LEU A 28 18.61 2.98 4.33
N VAL A 29 19.38 3.84 3.65
CA VAL A 29 20.22 3.46 2.50
C VAL A 29 21.16 2.33 2.92
N ARG A 30 21.95 2.54 3.98
CA ARG A 30 22.89 1.55 4.52
C ARG A 30 22.21 0.25 4.99
N LEU A 31 20.99 0.35 5.51
CA LEU A 31 20.25 -0.83 5.95
C LEU A 31 19.80 -1.67 4.75
N VAL A 32 19.28 -1.04 3.68
CA VAL A 32 18.90 -1.72 2.44
C VAL A 32 20.11 -2.42 1.81
N GLU A 33 21.25 -1.72 1.70
CA GLU A 33 22.49 -2.29 1.14
C GLU A 33 22.97 -3.57 1.86
N ARG A 34 22.68 -3.67 3.16
CA ARG A 34 23.06 -4.82 4.00
C ARG A 34 21.99 -5.91 4.03
N THR A 35 20.83 -5.69 3.43
CA THR A 35 19.73 -6.65 3.45
C THR A 35 19.67 -7.41 2.12
N PRO A 36 19.98 -8.71 2.09
CA PRO A 36 19.91 -9.49 0.86
C PRO A 36 18.51 -9.43 0.22
N GLY A 37 18.47 -9.24 -1.10
CA GLY A 37 17.21 -9.14 -1.85
C GLY A 37 16.47 -7.81 -1.71
N ALA A 38 17.02 -6.83 -0.95
CA ALA A 38 16.42 -5.50 -0.84
C ALA A 38 17.07 -4.50 -1.81
N GLN A 39 16.23 -3.65 -2.39
CA GLN A 39 16.63 -2.55 -3.28
C GLN A 39 15.94 -1.25 -2.85
N LEU A 40 16.66 -0.13 -2.93
CA LEU A 40 16.12 1.20 -2.70
C LEU A 40 16.02 1.97 -4.01
N ILE A 41 14.85 2.54 -4.28
CA ILE A 41 14.62 3.49 -5.38
C ILE A 41 14.34 4.86 -4.74
N ALA A 42 15.36 5.70 -4.77
CA ALA A 42 15.29 7.04 -4.19
C ALA A 42 14.66 8.03 -5.18
N ASN A 43 13.75 8.85 -4.68
CA ASN A 43 13.11 9.94 -5.42
C ASN A 43 12.48 9.51 -6.76
N PRO A 44 11.68 8.42 -6.81
CA PRO A 44 11.01 8.04 -8.03
C PRO A 44 10.06 9.15 -8.48
N SER A 45 9.88 9.30 -9.79
CA SER A 45 8.81 10.10 -10.35
C SER A 45 7.45 9.47 -10.00
N GLU A 46 6.36 10.20 -10.19
CA GLU A 46 5.01 9.67 -9.97
C GLU A 46 4.74 8.45 -10.89
N GLU A 47 5.12 8.56 -12.14
CA GLU A 47 4.98 7.46 -13.10
C GLU A 47 5.79 6.22 -12.68
N GLN A 48 7.05 6.41 -12.27
CA GLN A 48 7.88 5.32 -11.76
C GLN A 48 7.27 4.68 -10.50
N MET A 49 6.73 5.49 -9.59
CA MET A 49 6.07 4.98 -8.38
C MET A 49 4.85 4.13 -8.74
N ASN A 50 4.01 4.60 -9.67
CA ASN A 50 2.83 3.86 -10.13
C ASN A 50 3.22 2.54 -10.80
N GLN A 51 4.25 2.53 -11.64
CA GLN A 51 4.77 1.30 -12.25
C GLN A 51 5.30 0.30 -11.21
N LEU A 52 5.96 0.77 -10.16
CA LEU A 52 6.43 -0.08 -9.06
C LEU A 52 5.26 -0.71 -8.30
N ILE A 53 4.23 0.10 -7.99
CA ILE A 53 3.01 -0.35 -7.31
C ILE A 53 2.28 -1.39 -8.15
N GLU A 54 2.13 -1.15 -9.45
CA GLU A 54 1.41 -2.04 -10.37
C GLU A 54 2.12 -3.39 -10.55
N LYS A 55 3.44 -3.38 -10.69
CA LYS A 55 4.25 -4.58 -10.95
C LYS A 55 4.55 -5.41 -9.71
N ALA A 56 4.34 -4.85 -8.51
CA ALA A 56 4.59 -5.56 -7.27
C ALA A 56 3.57 -6.69 -7.06
N ALA A 57 4.04 -7.88 -6.68
CA ALA A 57 3.16 -8.97 -6.25
C ALA A 57 2.34 -8.57 -5.02
N ALA A 58 2.94 -7.80 -4.12
CA ALA A 58 2.25 -7.21 -2.98
C ALA A 58 2.83 -5.84 -2.62
N ASN A 59 1.96 -4.91 -2.24
CA ASN A 59 2.32 -3.60 -1.71
C ASN A 59 2.19 -3.63 -0.18
N LEU A 60 3.29 -3.43 0.54
CA LEU A 60 3.31 -3.43 2.00
C LEU A 60 3.29 -2.01 2.54
N LEU A 61 2.23 -1.65 3.28
CA LEU A 61 2.04 -0.33 3.83
C LEU A 61 1.80 -0.40 5.33
N VAL A 62 2.79 0.00 6.10
CA VAL A 62 2.73 0.01 7.57
C VAL A 62 2.76 1.45 8.08
N THR A 63 1.91 1.75 9.06
CA THR A 63 1.95 3.01 9.80
C THR A 63 1.93 2.74 11.31
N PHE A 64 2.63 3.58 12.05
CA PHE A 64 2.61 3.57 13.51
C PHE A 64 1.68 4.65 14.07
N GLN A 65 1.22 5.56 13.22
CA GLN A 65 0.27 6.63 13.55
C GLN A 65 -1.05 6.40 12.82
N PRO A 66 -2.19 6.27 13.52
CA PRO A 66 -3.49 5.99 12.90
C PRO A 66 -4.11 7.22 12.23
N THR A 67 -3.52 8.41 12.41
CA THR A 67 -4.06 9.70 11.92
C THR A 67 -3.68 10.03 10.48
N GLY A 68 -4.42 10.95 9.86
CA GLY A 68 -4.16 11.54 8.54
C GLY A 68 -4.70 10.72 7.36
N LEU A 69 -4.75 11.37 6.20
CA LEU A 69 -5.21 10.79 4.95
C LEU A 69 -4.27 9.65 4.51
N LYS A 70 -4.88 8.56 4.08
CA LYS A 70 -4.16 7.33 3.68
C LYS A 70 -3.89 7.31 2.17
N LEU A 71 -3.38 8.41 1.59
CA LEU A 71 -3.17 8.54 0.14
C LEU A 71 -2.34 7.41 -0.46
N LYS A 72 -1.28 6.98 0.24
CA LYS A 72 -0.46 5.85 -0.22
C LYS A 72 -1.23 4.53 -0.24
N LEU A 73 -2.19 4.33 0.69
CA LEU A 73 -3.06 3.16 0.70
C LEU A 73 -3.99 3.21 -0.51
N LEU A 74 -4.66 4.32 -0.73
CA LEU A 74 -5.55 4.49 -1.88
C LEU A 74 -4.80 4.29 -3.19
N ASN A 75 -3.62 4.90 -3.36
CA ASN A 75 -2.79 4.72 -4.56
C ASN A 75 -2.46 3.23 -4.80
N ALA A 76 -2.03 2.51 -3.75
CA ALA A 76 -1.74 1.09 -3.86
C ALA A 76 -2.99 0.25 -4.18
N LEU A 77 -4.16 0.61 -3.65
CA LEU A 77 -5.40 -0.10 -3.92
C LEU A 77 -5.95 0.17 -5.32
N PHE A 78 -5.80 1.38 -5.85
CA PHE A 78 -6.24 1.71 -7.21
C PHE A 78 -5.35 1.07 -8.29
N HIS A 79 -4.04 1.07 -8.11
CA HIS A 79 -3.07 0.68 -9.14
C HIS A 79 -2.48 -0.72 -8.93
N GLY A 80 -2.33 -1.18 -7.68
CA GLY A 80 -1.58 -2.38 -7.36
C GLY A 80 -2.39 -3.68 -7.30
N GLY A 81 -1.66 -4.77 -7.06
CA GLY A 81 -2.18 -6.09 -6.73
C GLY A 81 -2.52 -6.23 -5.23
N HIS A 82 -2.03 -7.29 -4.58
CA HIS A 82 -2.24 -7.46 -3.14
C HIS A 82 -1.74 -6.25 -2.34
N CYS A 83 -2.48 -5.89 -1.28
CA CYS A 83 -2.11 -4.83 -0.36
C CYS A 83 -2.06 -5.41 1.06
N ILE A 84 -0.88 -5.42 1.68
CA ILE A 84 -0.65 -5.92 3.04
C ILE A 84 -0.45 -4.73 3.96
N VAL A 85 -1.25 -4.64 5.01
CA VAL A 85 -1.28 -3.48 5.90
C VAL A 85 -1.36 -3.91 7.36
N ASN A 86 -0.98 -3.02 8.28
CA ASN A 86 -1.35 -3.19 9.67
C ASN A 86 -2.69 -2.51 9.98
N SER A 87 -3.39 -2.92 11.05
CA SER A 87 -4.70 -2.38 11.43
C SER A 87 -4.72 -0.85 11.56
N LYS A 88 -3.61 -0.25 12.02
CA LYS A 88 -3.49 1.21 12.12
C LYS A 88 -3.57 1.92 10.75
N MET A 89 -3.17 1.25 9.66
CA MET A 89 -3.28 1.81 8.31
C MET A 89 -4.75 1.95 7.87
N LEU A 90 -5.63 1.06 8.36
CA LEU A 90 -7.04 1.01 7.98
C LEU A 90 -7.94 1.89 8.86
N PHE A 91 -7.41 2.43 9.95
CA PHE A 91 -8.22 3.21 10.88
C PHE A 91 -8.96 4.35 10.17
N GLY A 92 -10.28 4.34 10.28
CA GLY A 92 -11.17 5.34 9.67
C GLY A 92 -11.36 5.23 8.15
N THR A 93 -10.91 4.14 7.51
CA THR A 93 -11.01 4.00 6.05
C THR A 93 -12.17 3.10 5.59
N GLY A 94 -12.63 2.14 6.39
CA GLY A 94 -13.62 1.15 5.94
C GLY A 94 -13.13 0.22 4.82
N LEU A 95 -11.80 0.14 4.58
CA LEU A 95 -11.18 -0.63 3.49
C LEU A 95 -10.61 -1.98 3.94
N ASP A 96 -11.08 -2.51 5.07
CA ASP A 96 -10.58 -3.74 5.68
C ASP A 96 -10.65 -4.93 4.72
N LYS A 97 -11.75 -5.04 3.95
CA LYS A 97 -11.95 -6.12 2.98
C LYS A 97 -11.08 -5.99 1.72
N ALA A 98 -10.46 -4.84 1.49
CA ALA A 98 -9.59 -4.60 0.34
C ALA A 98 -8.13 -5.00 0.60
N CYS A 99 -7.77 -5.39 1.83
CA CYS A 99 -6.40 -5.60 2.28
C CYS A 99 -6.21 -6.93 3.01
N LEU A 100 -4.98 -7.44 3.00
CA LEU A 100 -4.51 -8.46 3.92
C LEU A 100 -4.00 -7.76 5.19
N ILE A 101 -4.63 -8.03 6.33
CA ILE A 101 -4.33 -7.36 7.59
C ILE A 101 -3.31 -8.19 8.38
N ALA A 102 -2.20 -7.56 8.78
CA ALA A 102 -1.13 -8.20 9.50
C ALA A 102 -0.47 -7.23 10.49
N ASP A 103 -0.59 -7.48 11.78
CA ASP A 103 -0.09 -6.60 12.84
C ASP A 103 1.25 -7.05 13.44
N THR A 104 1.70 -8.28 13.14
CA THR A 104 2.96 -8.82 13.61
C THR A 104 3.90 -9.16 12.45
N PRO A 105 5.23 -9.21 12.67
CA PRO A 105 6.17 -9.61 11.63
C PRO A 105 5.86 -10.97 11.03
N GLN A 106 5.47 -11.94 11.86
CA GLN A 106 5.13 -13.30 11.42
C GLN A 106 3.84 -13.32 10.58
N ALA A 107 2.83 -12.53 10.97
CA ALA A 107 1.61 -12.39 10.18
C ALA A 107 1.89 -11.71 8.83
N MET A 108 2.77 -10.69 8.81
CA MET A 108 3.18 -10.02 7.57
C MET A 108 3.95 -10.98 6.66
N ALA A 109 4.86 -11.78 7.19
CA ALA A 109 5.59 -12.76 6.41
C ALA A 109 4.65 -13.79 5.77
N ARG A 110 3.67 -14.31 6.52
CA ARG A 110 2.64 -15.21 5.96
C ARG A 110 1.78 -14.53 4.89
N ALA A 111 1.40 -13.27 5.10
CA ALA A 111 0.63 -12.50 4.11
C ALA A 111 1.45 -12.27 2.81
N VAL A 112 2.76 -12.04 2.91
CA VAL A 112 3.67 -11.98 1.76
C VAL A 112 3.69 -13.32 1.02
N GLU A 113 3.86 -14.43 1.74
CA GLU A 113 3.87 -15.77 1.16
C GLU A 113 2.54 -16.07 0.44
N THR A 114 1.41 -15.75 1.05
CA THR A 114 0.08 -15.86 0.42
C THR A 114 0.02 -15.05 -0.86
N ALA A 115 0.43 -13.79 -0.83
CA ALA A 115 0.39 -12.91 -1.99
C ALA A 115 1.31 -13.34 -3.14
N LEU A 116 2.44 -14.00 -2.82
CA LEU A 116 3.36 -14.54 -3.82
C LEU A 116 2.80 -15.82 -4.48
N ASN A 117 2.05 -16.63 -3.73
CA ASN A 117 1.51 -17.91 -4.20
C ASN A 117 0.12 -17.77 -4.84
N GLU A 118 -0.62 -16.71 -4.52
CA GLU A 118 -1.97 -16.46 -5.03
C GLU A 118 -2.00 -15.23 -5.92
N PRO A 119 -2.16 -15.36 -7.25
CA PRO A 119 -2.28 -14.20 -8.13
C PRO A 119 -3.44 -13.27 -7.73
N PHE A 120 -3.21 -11.97 -7.89
CA PHE A 120 -4.27 -10.98 -7.76
C PHE A 120 -5.04 -10.91 -9.08
N ASP A 121 -6.05 -11.77 -9.22
CA ASP A 121 -6.81 -11.96 -10.44
C ASP A 121 -7.87 -10.86 -10.69
N GLN A 122 -8.54 -10.98 -11.83
CA GLN A 122 -9.57 -10.01 -12.24
C GLN A 122 -10.80 -10.02 -11.32
N ALA A 123 -11.14 -11.15 -10.69
CA ALA A 123 -12.26 -11.24 -9.76
C ALA A 123 -11.97 -10.41 -8.49
N LYS A 124 -10.79 -10.59 -7.90
CA LYS A 124 -10.32 -9.81 -6.75
C LYS A 124 -10.24 -8.30 -7.09
N ARG A 125 -9.81 -7.96 -8.31
CA ARG A 125 -9.76 -6.57 -8.80
C ARG A 125 -11.17 -5.97 -8.90
N THR A 126 -12.12 -6.69 -9.45
CA THR A 126 -13.50 -6.24 -9.59
C THR A 126 -14.16 -6.00 -8.24
N GLU A 127 -13.97 -6.93 -7.29
CA GLU A 127 -14.47 -6.77 -5.92
C GLU A 127 -13.87 -5.51 -5.24
N ARG A 128 -12.55 -5.32 -5.37
CA ARG A 128 -11.88 -4.14 -4.82
C ARG A 128 -12.41 -2.83 -5.40
N ILE A 129 -12.65 -2.75 -6.71
CA ILE A 129 -13.22 -1.56 -7.35
C ILE A 129 -14.56 -1.19 -6.73
N GLN A 130 -15.41 -2.16 -6.37
CA GLN A 130 -16.68 -1.87 -5.70
C GLN A 130 -16.47 -1.23 -4.32
N LEU A 131 -15.46 -1.70 -3.57
CA LEU A 131 -15.10 -1.12 -2.27
C LEU A 131 -14.53 0.30 -2.39
N LEU A 132 -13.84 0.59 -3.49
CA LEU A 132 -13.22 1.89 -3.73
C LEU A 132 -14.18 2.96 -4.29
N LYS A 133 -15.41 2.62 -4.63
CA LYS A 133 -16.41 3.59 -5.16
C LYS A 133 -16.65 4.78 -4.25
N ALA A 134 -16.54 4.61 -2.93
CA ALA A 134 -16.67 5.70 -1.97
C ALA A 134 -15.51 6.72 -2.05
N TYR A 135 -14.39 6.34 -2.69
CA TYR A 135 -13.19 7.15 -2.86
C TYR A 135 -13.02 7.68 -4.29
N ASP A 136 -14.07 7.56 -5.11
CA ASP A 136 -14.11 8.09 -6.47
C ASP A 136 -14.21 9.63 -6.42
N ASN A 137 -13.12 10.30 -6.74
CA ASN A 137 -13.03 11.75 -6.67
C ASN A 137 -13.98 12.44 -7.66
N GLU A 138 -14.17 11.92 -8.86
CA GLU A 138 -15.07 12.52 -9.86
C GLU A 138 -16.52 12.51 -9.33
N LYS A 139 -16.95 11.35 -8.84
CA LYS A 139 -18.28 11.22 -8.23
C LYS A 139 -18.45 12.11 -7.00
N ASN A 140 -17.44 12.18 -6.14
CA ASN A 140 -17.48 13.00 -4.93
C ASN A 140 -17.51 14.50 -5.25
N ILE A 141 -16.82 14.95 -6.31
CA ILE A 141 -16.86 16.34 -6.78
C ILE A 141 -18.28 16.69 -7.28
N HIS A 142 -18.93 15.82 -8.06
CA HIS A 142 -20.32 16.05 -8.49
C HIS A 142 -21.28 16.16 -7.31
N ILE A 143 -21.20 15.25 -6.34
CA ILE A 143 -22.04 15.32 -5.13
C ILE A 143 -21.83 16.65 -4.39
N LEU A 144 -20.58 17.09 -4.25
CA LEU A 144 -20.25 18.34 -3.57
C LEU A 144 -20.79 19.56 -4.35
N SER A 145 -20.66 19.57 -5.68
CA SER A 145 -21.20 20.61 -6.55
C SER A 145 -22.72 20.73 -6.40
N ASP A 146 -23.45 19.61 -6.47
CA ASP A 146 -24.90 19.58 -6.32
C ASP A 146 -25.36 20.12 -4.95
N LEU A 147 -24.66 19.72 -3.87
CA LEU A 147 -24.93 20.22 -2.52
C LEU A 147 -24.69 21.73 -2.36
N LEU A 148 -23.68 22.27 -3.04
CA LEU A 148 -23.41 23.72 -3.04
C LEU A 148 -24.47 24.49 -3.82
N GLU A 149 -24.90 23.97 -4.98
CA GLU A 149 -25.96 24.61 -5.77
C GLU A 149 -27.31 24.59 -5.06
N GLU A 150 -27.65 23.52 -4.34
CA GLU A 150 -28.87 23.40 -3.55
C GLU A 150 -28.91 24.42 -2.39
N LYS A 151 -27.76 24.73 -1.77
CA LYS A 151 -27.66 25.71 -0.68
C LYS A 151 -27.63 27.16 -1.15
N LEU A 152 -27.38 27.41 -2.42
CA LEU A 152 -27.35 28.76 -3.03
C LEU A 152 -28.70 29.20 -3.63
N ARG A 153 -29.68 28.29 -3.65
CA ARG A 153 -31.08 28.58 -4.02
C ARG A 153 -31.92 28.86 -2.80
#